data_cb42d50ff1beb323288070a0370de949
#
_entry.id   cb42d50ff1beb323288070a0370de949
#
_cell.length_a   1.000
_cell.length_b   1.000
_cell.length_c   1.000
_cell.angle_alpha   90.00
_cell.angle_beta   90.00
_cell.angle_gamma   90.00
#
_symmetry.space_group_name_H-M   'P 1'
#
loop_
_entity.id
_entity.type
_entity.pdbx_description
1 polymer ?
#
loop_
_entity_poly.entity_id
_entity_poly.type
_entity_poly.pdbx_seq_one_letter_code
_entity_poly.pdbx_strand_id
1 'polypeptide(L)'
;MNPGTTNFVHGFPFVAISLGLIYKKRPVLGVIYNPFLDYLYTGIKGHGSHLSKNKNPPQKLPLSTPRPLPSLSQALIAVEWGSDRSQTVAGSKAESFLRLAGDPNHTSPVKGGRMAHSLRSMGSAALNFSMVAQGGMDMYWYVIAHLMFAPLYEGLLCAGK
;
A
#
# COMPACT_ATOMS: atom_id res chain seq x y z
N MET A 1 -1.33 6.84 16.04
CA MET A 1 -2.54 6.00 15.80
C MET A 1 -2.08 4.82 14.96
N ASN A 2 -2.16 3.58 15.47
CA ASN A 2 -1.67 2.42 14.73
C ASN A 2 -2.50 2.20 13.45
N PRO A 3 -1.86 2.01 12.29
CA PRO A 3 -2.58 1.67 11.06
C PRO A 3 -3.33 0.35 11.26
N GLY A 4 -4.65 0.38 11.05
CA GLY A 4 -5.50 -0.79 11.24
C GLY A 4 -6.28 -0.87 12.56
N THR A 5 -6.15 0.10 13.49
CA THR A 5 -6.91 0.08 14.76
C THR A 5 -8.42 0.03 14.53
N THR A 6 -8.93 0.83 13.58
CA THR A 6 -10.34 0.78 13.20
C THR A 6 -10.74 -0.60 12.68
N ASN A 7 -9.93 -1.20 11.84
CA ASN A 7 -10.17 -2.54 11.31
C ASN A 7 -10.22 -3.59 12.44
N PHE A 8 -9.29 -3.48 13.40
CA PHE A 8 -9.26 -4.38 14.55
C PHE A 8 -10.54 -4.30 15.38
N VAL A 9 -11.00 -3.09 15.70
CA VAL A 9 -12.24 -2.86 16.48
C VAL A 9 -13.46 -3.42 15.74
N HIS A 10 -13.50 -3.36 14.42
CA HIS A 10 -14.60 -3.85 13.61
C HIS A 10 -14.45 -5.31 13.14
N GLY A 11 -13.39 -6.02 13.56
CA GLY A 11 -13.16 -7.40 13.13
C GLY A 11 -12.79 -7.55 11.65
N PHE A 12 -12.43 -6.45 10.97
CA PHE A 12 -12.01 -6.52 9.57
C PHE A 12 -10.56 -7.04 9.49
N PRO A 13 -10.29 -8.15 8.77
CA PRO A 13 -9.03 -8.89 8.88
C PRO A 13 -7.82 -8.23 8.19
N PHE A 14 -7.86 -6.92 8.00
CA PHE A 14 -6.80 -6.14 7.36
C PHE A 14 -6.04 -5.30 8.39
N VAL A 15 -5.42 -6.03 9.33
CA VAL A 15 -4.65 -5.50 10.47
C VAL A 15 -3.24 -6.07 10.43
N ALA A 16 -2.24 -5.30 10.79
CA ALA A 16 -0.87 -5.77 10.81
C ALA A 16 -0.06 -5.23 11.99
N ILE A 17 0.91 -6.05 12.41
CA ILE A 17 2.07 -5.64 13.19
C ILE A 17 3.16 -5.26 12.19
N SER A 18 3.74 -4.07 12.31
CA SER A 18 4.81 -3.59 11.43
C SER A 18 6.03 -3.23 12.26
N LEU A 19 7.15 -3.86 11.98
CA LEU A 19 8.43 -3.65 12.64
C LEU A 19 9.49 -3.29 11.61
N GLY A 20 10.38 -2.39 11.96
CA GLY A 20 11.49 -2.00 11.10
C GLY A 20 12.75 -1.75 11.89
N LEU A 21 13.89 -2.17 11.32
CA LEU A 21 15.20 -1.88 11.86
C LEU A 21 15.92 -0.85 10.98
N ILE A 22 16.35 0.23 11.61
CA ILE A 22 17.14 1.28 10.97
C ILE A 22 18.56 1.24 11.54
N TYR A 23 19.54 1.10 10.67
CA TYR A 23 20.95 1.17 11.03
C TYR A 23 21.64 2.31 10.28
N LYS A 24 22.35 3.18 11.01
CA LYS A 24 23.01 4.38 10.45
C LYS A 24 22.07 5.19 9.55
N LYS A 25 20.85 5.46 10.03
CA LYS A 25 19.79 6.22 9.34
C LYS A 25 19.29 5.58 8.02
N ARG A 26 19.53 4.28 7.81
CA ARG A 26 19.06 3.54 6.64
C ARG A 26 18.22 2.34 7.08
N PRO A 27 17.07 2.07 6.47
CA PRO A 27 16.32 0.86 6.73
C PRO A 27 17.11 -0.35 6.25
N VAL A 28 17.21 -1.37 7.11
CA VAL A 28 17.96 -2.59 6.82
C VAL A 28 17.11 -3.85 6.91
N LEU A 29 16.03 -3.82 7.68
CA LEU A 29 15.08 -4.92 7.82
C LEU A 29 13.68 -4.37 8.05
N GLY A 30 12.68 -4.98 7.42
CA GLY A 30 11.28 -4.74 7.64
C GLY A 30 10.50 -6.04 7.81
N VAL A 31 9.55 -6.05 8.73
CA VAL A 31 8.65 -7.18 8.97
C VAL A 31 7.23 -6.64 9.08
N ILE A 32 6.31 -7.25 8.34
CA ILE A 32 4.88 -6.99 8.45
C ILE A 32 4.18 -8.33 8.64
N TYR A 33 3.41 -8.45 9.71
CA TYR A 33 2.66 -9.66 10.01
C TYR A 33 1.17 -9.36 10.14
N ASN A 34 0.37 -10.05 9.34
CA ASN A 34 -1.09 -10.06 9.48
C ASN A 34 -1.50 -11.30 10.28
N PRO A 35 -1.93 -11.16 11.54
CA PRO A 35 -2.26 -12.30 12.41
C PRO A 35 -3.57 -13.00 12.03
N PHE A 36 -4.49 -12.32 11.33
CA PHE A 36 -5.76 -12.91 10.92
C PHE A 36 -5.61 -13.85 9.72
N LEU A 37 -4.69 -13.52 8.82
CA LEU A 37 -4.42 -14.30 7.61
C LEU A 37 -3.19 -15.20 7.74
N ASP A 38 -2.46 -15.09 8.86
CA ASP A 38 -1.14 -15.71 9.07
C ASP A 38 -0.17 -15.45 7.90
N TYR A 39 -0.09 -14.17 7.49
CA TYR A 39 0.80 -13.70 6.42
C TYR A 39 1.97 -12.93 7.03
N LEU A 40 3.16 -13.44 6.83
CA LEU A 40 4.42 -12.82 7.28
C LEU A 40 5.22 -12.32 6.07
N TYR A 41 5.31 -11.01 5.95
CA TYR A 41 6.18 -10.34 4.98
C TYR A 41 7.50 -9.97 5.66
N THR A 42 8.60 -10.27 4.99
CA THR A 42 9.94 -9.91 5.46
C THR A 42 10.73 -9.28 4.31
N GLY A 43 11.49 -8.25 4.61
CA GLY A 43 12.40 -7.62 3.66
C GLY A 43 13.74 -7.34 4.34
N ILE A 44 14.83 -7.76 3.71
CA ILE A 44 16.19 -7.54 4.22
C ILE A 44 17.01 -6.89 3.10
N LYS A 45 17.64 -5.76 3.41
CA LYS A 45 18.45 -5.05 2.44
C LYS A 45 19.55 -5.95 1.85
N GLY A 46 19.59 -6.04 0.52
CA GLY A 46 20.53 -6.91 -0.21
C GLY A 46 20.11 -8.37 -0.30
N HIS A 47 19.05 -8.81 0.39
CA HIS A 47 18.57 -10.20 0.38
C HIS A 47 17.16 -10.36 -0.19
N GLY A 48 16.52 -9.24 -0.56
CA GLY A 48 15.18 -9.24 -1.14
C GLY A 48 14.05 -9.32 -0.12
N SER A 49 12.85 -9.51 -0.63
CA SER A 49 11.62 -9.58 0.15
C SER A 49 10.91 -10.90 -0.07
N HIS A 50 10.25 -11.39 0.97
CA HIS A 50 9.59 -12.70 0.99
C HIS A 50 8.24 -12.63 1.69
N LEU A 51 7.36 -13.55 1.34
CA LEU A 51 6.07 -13.79 1.99
C LEU A 51 5.95 -15.25 2.41
N SER A 52 5.72 -15.50 3.69
CA SER A 52 5.24 -16.78 4.21
C SER A 52 3.74 -16.70 4.47
N LYS A 53 2.99 -17.70 4.02
CA LYS A 53 1.53 -17.85 4.24
C LYS A 53 1.28 -19.13 5.03
N ASN A 54 0.53 -19.02 6.13
CA ASN A 54 0.14 -20.18 6.94
C ASN A 54 1.35 -21.05 7.31
N LYS A 55 2.46 -20.43 7.73
CA LYS A 55 3.72 -21.09 8.09
C LYS A 55 4.39 -21.89 6.95
N ASN A 56 3.92 -21.75 5.72
CA ASN A 56 4.60 -22.35 4.56
C ASN A 56 5.96 -21.70 4.31
N PRO A 57 6.87 -22.36 3.59
CA PRO A 57 8.15 -21.79 3.22
C PRO A 57 8.03 -20.42 2.54
N PRO A 58 8.95 -19.48 2.81
CA PRO A 58 8.91 -18.14 2.25
C PRO A 58 8.99 -18.16 0.72
N GLN A 59 8.09 -17.44 0.09
CA GLN A 59 8.10 -17.19 -1.36
C GLN A 59 8.70 -15.83 -1.64
N LYS A 60 9.61 -15.74 -2.60
CA LYS A 60 10.22 -14.45 -3.00
C LYS A 60 9.17 -13.53 -3.62
N LEU A 61 9.23 -12.24 -3.29
CA LEU A 61 8.37 -11.21 -3.86
C LEU A 61 9.04 -10.53 -5.08
N PRO A 62 8.25 -10.08 -6.06
CA PRO A 62 6.80 -10.26 -6.18
C PRO A 62 6.41 -11.71 -6.50
N LEU A 63 5.18 -12.13 -6.18
CA LEU A 63 4.70 -13.51 -6.39
C LEU A 63 4.50 -13.86 -7.87
N SER A 64 4.40 -12.85 -8.73
CA SER A 64 4.26 -13.00 -10.18
C SER A 64 5.18 -12.03 -10.89
N THR A 65 5.53 -12.33 -12.12
CA THR A 65 6.29 -11.39 -12.97
C THR A 65 5.51 -10.06 -13.08
N PRO A 66 6.15 -8.92 -12.79
CA PRO A 66 5.53 -7.63 -12.96
C PRO A 66 5.03 -7.43 -14.38
N ARG A 67 3.79 -6.98 -14.54
CA ARG A 67 3.23 -6.63 -15.85
C ARG A 67 3.52 -5.17 -16.15
N PRO A 68 3.75 -4.82 -17.43
CA PRO A 68 3.80 -3.43 -17.84
C PRO A 68 2.50 -2.71 -17.43
N LEU A 69 2.63 -1.52 -16.88
CA LEU A 69 1.50 -0.65 -16.54
C LEU A 69 1.54 0.58 -17.46
N PRO A 70 0.96 0.50 -18.66
CA PRO A 70 1.07 1.57 -19.65
C PRO A 70 0.28 2.82 -19.28
N SER A 71 -0.76 2.68 -18.46
CA SER A 71 -1.56 3.81 -17.99
C SER A 71 -2.24 3.49 -16.65
N LEU A 72 -2.67 4.55 -15.95
CA LEU A 72 -3.44 4.41 -14.72
C LEU A 72 -4.81 3.75 -14.94
N SER A 73 -5.36 3.76 -16.15
CA SER A 73 -6.62 3.10 -16.45
C SER A 73 -6.57 1.57 -16.34
N GLN A 74 -5.37 1.00 -16.24
CA GLN A 74 -5.17 -0.43 -15.99
C GLN A 74 -4.72 -0.73 -14.54
N ALA A 75 -4.56 0.31 -13.72
CA ALA A 75 -4.02 0.18 -12.37
C ALA A 75 -5.08 -0.16 -11.33
N LEU A 76 -4.77 -1.11 -10.46
CA LEU A 76 -5.44 -1.30 -9.17
C LEU A 76 -4.69 -0.50 -8.10
N ILE A 77 -5.32 0.53 -7.56
CA ILE A 77 -4.69 1.52 -6.69
C ILE A 77 -5.29 1.45 -5.28
N ALA A 78 -4.43 1.32 -4.27
CA ALA A 78 -4.84 1.57 -2.89
C ALA A 78 -4.82 3.07 -2.60
N VAL A 79 -5.86 3.57 -1.94
CA VAL A 79 -5.99 4.96 -1.48
C VAL A 79 -6.46 4.98 -0.03
N GLU A 80 -5.96 5.93 0.78
CA GLU A 80 -6.37 6.01 2.17
C GLU A 80 -6.70 7.44 2.59
N TRP A 81 -7.72 7.57 3.43
CA TRP A 81 -8.15 8.87 3.96
C TRP A 81 -7.18 9.43 5.00
N GLY A 82 -6.47 8.55 5.73
CA GLY A 82 -5.59 8.94 6.83
C GLY A 82 -6.36 9.45 8.06
N SER A 83 -5.64 10.12 8.97
CA SER A 83 -6.17 10.61 10.24
C SER A 83 -6.62 12.06 10.20
N ASP A 84 -6.03 12.89 9.33
CA ASP A 84 -6.44 14.29 9.17
C ASP A 84 -7.74 14.35 8.37
N ARG A 85 -8.80 14.83 9.03
CA ARG A 85 -10.16 14.95 8.49
C ARG A 85 -10.58 16.41 8.32
N SER A 86 -9.64 17.35 8.36
CA SER A 86 -9.93 18.76 8.07
C SER A 86 -10.55 18.90 6.68
N GLN A 87 -11.37 19.93 6.51
CA GLN A 87 -12.02 20.23 5.23
C GLN A 87 -11.00 20.33 4.08
N THR A 88 -9.87 20.98 4.34
CA THR A 88 -8.80 21.16 3.35
C THR A 88 -8.21 19.82 2.93
N VAL A 89 -7.83 18.96 3.88
CA VAL A 89 -7.17 17.70 3.58
C VAL A 89 -8.17 16.68 3.01
N ALA A 90 -9.35 16.56 3.61
CA ALA A 90 -10.39 15.67 3.12
C ALA A 90 -10.89 16.09 1.72
N GLY A 91 -11.05 17.40 1.48
CA GLY A 91 -11.45 17.94 0.18
C GLY A 91 -10.42 17.65 -0.91
N SER A 92 -9.13 17.89 -0.64
CA SER A 92 -8.04 17.57 -1.57
C SER A 92 -7.96 16.08 -1.92
N LYS A 93 -8.19 15.21 -0.91
CA LYS A 93 -8.23 13.75 -1.14
C LYS A 93 -9.44 13.33 -1.95
N ALA A 94 -10.62 13.91 -1.68
CA ALA A 94 -11.83 13.65 -2.45
C ALA A 94 -11.66 14.06 -3.92
N GLU A 95 -11.03 15.22 -4.18
CA GLU A 95 -10.72 15.66 -5.54
C GLU A 95 -9.74 14.72 -6.24
N SER A 96 -8.70 14.27 -5.54
CA SER A 96 -7.75 13.30 -6.09
C SER A 96 -8.41 11.96 -6.39
N PHE A 97 -9.30 11.48 -5.51
CA PHE A 97 -10.09 10.27 -5.73
C PHE A 97 -11.00 10.43 -6.95
N LEU A 98 -11.69 11.58 -7.06
CA LEU A 98 -12.55 11.88 -8.21
C LEU A 98 -11.75 11.84 -9.52
N ARG A 99 -10.55 12.44 -9.54
CA ARG A 99 -9.68 12.41 -10.73
C ARG A 99 -9.17 11.00 -11.04
N LEU A 100 -8.82 10.22 -10.05
CA LEU A 100 -8.37 8.83 -10.27
C LEU A 100 -9.49 7.96 -10.84
N ALA A 101 -10.71 8.07 -10.30
CA ALA A 101 -11.86 7.27 -10.70
C ALA A 101 -12.55 7.78 -11.97
N GLY A 102 -12.52 9.09 -12.20
CA GLY A 102 -13.33 9.75 -13.21
C GLY A 102 -12.93 9.44 -14.65
N ASP A 103 -13.94 9.31 -15.51
CA ASP A 103 -13.77 9.14 -16.94
C ASP A 103 -13.62 10.52 -17.62
N PRO A 104 -12.50 10.77 -18.31
CA PRO A 104 -12.30 12.02 -19.06
C PRO A 104 -13.09 12.09 -20.38
N ASN A 105 -13.63 10.97 -20.86
CA ASN A 105 -14.30 10.85 -22.15
C ASN A 105 -15.82 10.66 -22.03
N HIS A 106 -16.36 10.67 -20.80
CA HIS A 106 -17.79 10.56 -20.57
C HIS A 106 -18.56 11.78 -21.14
N THR A 107 -19.87 11.64 -21.37
CA THR A 107 -20.74 12.78 -21.78
C THR A 107 -20.75 13.91 -20.77
N SER A 108 -20.51 13.60 -19.48
CA SER A 108 -20.22 14.56 -18.41
C SER A 108 -18.82 14.24 -17.84
N PRO A 109 -17.74 14.75 -18.47
CA PRO A 109 -16.39 14.27 -18.20
C PRO A 109 -15.83 14.84 -16.89
N VAL A 110 -15.02 14.05 -16.21
CA VAL A 110 -14.20 14.54 -15.09
C VAL A 110 -12.92 15.13 -15.66
N LYS A 111 -12.74 16.46 -15.53
CA LYS A 111 -11.54 17.15 -15.99
C LYS A 111 -10.29 16.57 -15.33
N GLY A 112 -9.37 16.05 -16.12
CA GLY A 112 -8.15 15.39 -15.63
C GLY A 112 -8.39 13.99 -15.08
N GLY A 113 -9.54 13.40 -15.37
CA GLY A 113 -9.86 12.01 -15.02
C GLY A 113 -8.85 11.02 -15.59
N ARG A 114 -8.59 9.93 -14.88
CA ARG A 114 -7.62 8.88 -15.24
C ARG A 114 -8.27 7.53 -15.43
N MET A 115 -9.54 7.39 -15.01
CA MET A 115 -10.32 6.17 -15.15
C MET A 115 -9.54 4.94 -14.64
N ALA A 116 -8.93 5.06 -13.45
CA ALA A 116 -8.19 3.95 -12.84
C ALA A 116 -9.06 2.68 -12.82
N HIS A 117 -8.45 1.52 -13.10
CA HIS A 117 -9.18 0.26 -13.22
C HIS A 117 -10.01 -0.01 -11.96
N SER A 118 -9.43 0.19 -10.79
CA SER A 118 -10.19 0.18 -9.53
C SER A 118 -9.41 0.85 -8.41
N LEU A 119 -10.15 1.33 -7.40
CA LEU A 119 -9.60 1.92 -6.18
C LEU A 119 -9.98 1.06 -4.96
N ARG A 120 -9.09 0.99 -3.98
CA ARG A 120 -9.29 0.28 -2.71
C ARG A 120 -8.90 1.16 -1.53
N SER A 121 -9.74 1.21 -0.50
CA SER A 121 -9.44 1.86 0.79
C SER A 121 -9.65 0.81 1.88
N MET A 122 -8.57 0.25 2.39
CA MET A 122 -8.62 -0.93 3.26
C MET A 122 -8.15 -0.64 4.69
N GLY A 123 -7.71 0.58 4.98
CA GLY A 123 -7.45 1.05 6.34
C GLY A 123 -6.12 0.59 6.95
N SER A 124 -5.20 0.00 6.19
CA SER A 124 -3.88 -0.39 6.70
C SER A 124 -2.77 -0.05 5.71
N ALA A 125 -2.03 1.00 5.98
CA ALA A 125 -0.89 1.41 5.16
C ALA A 125 0.15 0.28 5.00
N ALA A 126 0.47 -0.43 6.10
CA ALA A 126 1.43 -1.53 6.08
C ALA A 126 1.02 -2.64 5.12
N LEU A 127 -0.26 -3.05 5.17
CA LEU A 127 -0.75 -4.10 4.26
C LEU A 127 -0.94 -3.59 2.83
N ASN A 128 -1.27 -2.32 2.61
CA ASN A 128 -1.30 -1.75 1.28
C ASN A 128 0.08 -1.82 0.61
N PHE A 129 1.16 -1.44 1.33
CA PHE A 129 2.52 -1.64 0.83
C PHE A 129 2.85 -3.11 0.57
N SER A 130 2.43 -4.01 1.47
CA SER A 130 2.64 -5.44 1.29
C SER A 130 1.93 -5.98 0.04
N MET A 131 0.71 -5.50 -0.24
CA MET A 131 -0.05 -5.86 -1.44
C MET A 131 0.63 -5.38 -2.72
N VAL A 132 1.24 -4.18 -2.70
CA VAL A 132 2.07 -3.71 -3.84
C VAL A 132 3.32 -4.58 -3.98
N ALA A 133 4.04 -4.84 -2.88
CA ALA A 133 5.25 -5.64 -2.90
C ALA A 133 5.03 -7.08 -3.41
N GLN A 134 3.87 -7.68 -3.12
CA GLN A 134 3.54 -9.02 -3.62
C GLN A 134 2.99 -9.04 -5.06
N GLY A 135 2.73 -7.87 -5.66
CA GLY A 135 2.16 -7.75 -7.02
C GLY A 135 0.62 -7.90 -7.06
N GLY A 136 -0.05 -7.81 -5.92
CA GLY A 136 -1.52 -7.85 -5.83
C GLY A 136 -2.18 -6.49 -6.08
N MET A 137 -1.42 -5.42 -6.02
CA MET A 137 -1.80 -4.05 -6.38
C MET A 137 -0.67 -3.40 -7.15
N ASP A 138 -1.01 -2.46 -8.03
CA ASP A 138 -0.03 -1.76 -8.85
C ASP A 138 0.56 -0.56 -8.14
N MET A 139 -0.23 0.11 -7.30
CA MET A 139 0.18 1.34 -6.62
C MET A 139 -0.53 1.51 -5.28
N TYR A 140 0.17 2.14 -4.34
CA TYR A 140 -0.43 2.71 -3.15
C TYR A 140 -0.22 4.22 -3.17
N TRP A 141 -1.33 4.98 -3.26
CA TRP A 141 -1.32 6.43 -3.19
C TRP A 141 -1.59 6.89 -1.76
N TYR A 142 -0.58 7.50 -1.16
CA TYR A 142 -0.63 7.98 0.22
C TYR A 142 -0.07 9.39 0.31
N VAL A 143 -0.86 10.33 0.82
CA VAL A 143 -0.37 11.67 1.15
C VAL A 143 0.22 11.63 2.54
N ILE A 144 1.53 11.67 2.62
CA ILE A 144 2.26 11.68 3.90
C ILE A 144 2.25 13.11 4.44
N ALA A 145 1.46 13.35 5.48
CA ALA A 145 1.60 14.56 6.29
C ALA A 145 2.78 14.47 7.29
N HIS A 146 3.33 13.27 7.53
CA HIS A 146 4.50 13.06 8.40
C HIS A 146 5.37 11.89 7.93
N LEU A 147 6.62 12.18 7.66
CA LEU A 147 7.71 11.34 7.13
C LEU A 147 8.20 10.18 8.04
N MET A 148 7.45 9.72 9.03
CA MET A 148 7.98 8.77 10.01
C MET A 148 8.06 7.30 9.56
N PHE A 149 7.40 6.90 8.46
CA PHE A 149 7.34 5.48 8.06
C PHE A 149 7.85 5.18 6.64
N ALA A 150 8.11 6.18 5.81
CA ALA A 150 8.59 5.98 4.44
C ALA A 150 9.87 5.12 4.35
N PRO A 151 10.88 5.28 5.23
CA PRO A 151 12.10 4.48 5.15
C PRO A 151 11.92 2.98 5.41
N LEU A 152 10.86 2.58 6.14
CA LEU A 152 10.59 1.17 6.43
C LEU A 152 10.05 0.42 5.21
N TYR A 153 9.37 1.15 4.32
CA TYR A 153 8.71 0.58 3.15
C TYR A 153 9.58 0.61 1.90
N GLU A 154 10.51 1.57 1.80
CA GLU A 154 11.50 1.58 0.73
C GLU A 154 12.36 0.31 0.73
N GLY A 155 12.70 -0.22 1.90
CA GLY A 155 13.40 -1.50 2.05
C GLY A 155 12.61 -2.69 1.51
N LEU A 156 11.27 -2.70 1.65
CA LEU A 156 10.41 -3.76 1.11
C LEU A 156 10.15 -3.59 -0.39
N LEU A 157 10.00 -2.34 -0.86
CA LEU A 157 9.67 -2.04 -2.26
C LEU A 157 10.90 -2.01 -3.17
N CYS A 158 12.08 -1.58 -2.66
CA CYS A 158 13.31 -1.49 -3.44
C CYS A 158 14.10 -2.80 -3.56
N ALA A 159 13.72 -3.84 -2.83
CA ALA A 159 14.39 -5.15 -2.91
C ALA A 159 13.96 -5.97 -4.15
N GLY A 160 13.06 -5.44 -4.98
CA GLY A 160 12.52 -6.09 -6.19
C GLY A 160 13.03 -5.51 -7.52
N LYS A 161 14.07 -4.65 -7.51
CA LYS A 161 14.74 -4.17 -8.73
C LYS A 161 16.15 -4.70 -8.80
#